data_bd0aee46a6ba74ce72a4aeab0c42a88a
#
_entry.id   bd0aee46a6ba74ce72a4aeab0c42a88a
#
_cell.length_a   1.000
_cell.length_b   1.000
_cell.length_c   1.000
_cell.angle_alpha   90.00
_cell.angle_beta   90.00
_cell.angle_gamma   90.00
#
_symmetry.space_group_name_H-M   'P 1'
#
loop_
_entity.id
_entity.type
_entity.pdbx_description
1 polymer ?
#
loop_
_entity_poly.entity_id
_entity_poly.type
_entity_poly.pdbx_seq_one_letter_code
_entity_poly.pdbx_strand_id
1 'polypeptide(L)'
;MIQQHTEELITQYLLHCKFQKGLSEKTLKAYKIDLKQFSVFVGEQVFSKELLQDYVTILFNQYKIKSVKRKIASLKSFFNYLEYEEILVTNPFKKLRIKLHEPFILPRTIPLNTIDLLLKYAYQRKTLAITVYQYRTCLRDIAVLELLFATGMRISELCSIKPDCINLEDGTIKIYGKGAKERILQIGNTDVLAAVREYGEAFSNTI
;
A
#
# COMPACT_ATOMS: atom_id res chain seq x y z
N MET A 1 14.30 -32.12 -4.99
CA MET A 1 14.05 -31.83 -6.42
C MET A 1 12.73 -31.07 -6.66
N ILE A 2 11.54 -31.54 -6.28
CA ILE A 2 10.25 -30.84 -6.56
C ILE A 2 10.13 -29.49 -5.84
N GLN A 3 10.53 -29.40 -4.58
CA GLN A 3 10.51 -28.13 -3.83
C GLN A 3 11.45 -27.09 -4.43
N GLN A 4 12.65 -27.50 -4.85
CA GLN A 4 13.60 -26.67 -5.56
C GLN A 4 13.01 -26.15 -6.88
N HIS A 5 12.28 -27.02 -7.59
CA HIS A 5 11.57 -26.66 -8.80
C HIS A 5 10.44 -25.63 -8.55
N THR A 6 9.66 -25.77 -7.46
CA THR A 6 8.61 -24.80 -7.11
C THR A 6 9.19 -23.41 -6.80
N GLU A 7 10.32 -23.33 -6.10
CA GLU A 7 11.00 -22.06 -5.80
C GLU A 7 11.56 -21.39 -7.07
N GLU A 8 12.08 -22.16 -8.01
CA GLU A 8 12.51 -21.67 -9.31
C GLU A 8 11.35 -21.09 -10.11
N LEU A 9 10.21 -21.80 -10.17
CA LEU A 9 8.98 -21.32 -10.83
C LEU A 9 8.47 -20.03 -10.21
N ILE A 10 8.48 -19.90 -8.88
CA ILE A 10 8.12 -18.68 -8.17
C ILE A 10 9.06 -17.53 -8.55
N THR A 11 10.36 -17.80 -8.64
CA THR A 11 11.36 -16.79 -9.02
C THR A 11 11.12 -16.29 -10.44
N GLN A 12 10.90 -17.18 -11.39
CA GLN A 12 10.56 -16.83 -12.78
C GLN A 12 9.27 -16.02 -12.86
N TYR A 13 8.23 -16.43 -12.13
CA TYR A 13 6.98 -15.69 -12.05
C TYR A 13 7.16 -14.27 -11.48
N LEU A 14 7.96 -14.09 -10.44
CA LEU A 14 8.22 -12.76 -9.87
C LEU A 14 8.98 -11.86 -10.84
N LEU A 15 9.92 -12.40 -11.62
CA LEU A 15 10.60 -11.69 -12.71
C LEU A 15 9.60 -11.28 -13.81
N HIS A 16 8.73 -12.19 -14.24
CA HIS A 16 7.64 -11.88 -15.17
C HIS A 16 6.74 -10.76 -14.63
N CYS A 17 6.35 -10.82 -13.35
CA CYS A 17 5.55 -9.78 -12.69
C CYS A 17 6.27 -8.41 -12.67
N LYS A 18 7.58 -8.41 -12.46
CA LYS A 18 8.38 -7.18 -12.42
C LYS A 18 8.54 -6.55 -13.80
N PHE A 19 8.99 -7.32 -14.77
CA PHE A 19 9.41 -6.78 -16.06
C PHE A 19 8.30 -6.75 -17.11
N GLN A 20 7.39 -7.72 -17.12
CA GLN A 20 6.33 -7.76 -18.12
C GLN A 20 5.01 -7.15 -17.62
N LYS A 21 4.67 -7.33 -16.32
CA LYS A 21 3.45 -6.74 -15.75
C LYS A 21 3.67 -5.38 -15.08
N GLY A 22 4.91 -4.94 -14.89
CA GLY A 22 5.23 -3.65 -14.27
C GLY A 22 4.68 -3.51 -12.85
N LEU A 23 4.62 -4.60 -12.06
CA LEU A 23 4.06 -4.55 -10.72
C LEU A 23 4.98 -3.80 -9.77
N SER A 24 4.38 -3.04 -8.83
CA SER A 24 5.12 -2.30 -7.83
C SER A 24 5.92 -3.22 -6.89
N GLU A 25 7.04 -2.73 -6.36
CA GLU A 25 7.89 -3.47 -5.40
C GLU A 25 7.10 -3.94 -4.17
N LYS A 26 6.12 -3.15 -3.71
CA LYS A 26 5.22 -3.55 -2.59
C LYS A 26 4.37 -4.77 -2.96
N THR A 27 3.87 -4.84 -4.19
CA THR A 27 3.09 -5.98 -4.70
C THR A 27 3.98 -7.21 -4.86
N LEU A 28 5.18 -7.03 -5.43
CA LEU A 28 6.15 -8.11 -5.59
C LEU A 28 6.58 -8.70 -4.24
N LYS A 29 6.84 -7.85 -3.24
CA LYS A 29 7.14 -8.30 -1.87
C LYS A 29 6.00 -9.12 -1.27
N ALA A 30 4.75 -8.67 -1.43
CA ALA A 30 3.59 -9.42 -0.95
C ALA A 30 3.45 -10.78 -1.65
N TYR A 31 3.58 -10.82 -2.98
CA TYR A 31 3.55 -12.07 -3.75
C TYR A 31 4.66 -13.03 -3.33
N LYS A 32 5.89 -12.52 -3.18
CA LYS A 32 7.03 -13.31 -2.72
C LYS A 32 6.77 -13.99 -1.37
N ILE A 33 6.23 -13.24 -0.40
CA ILE A 33 5.90 -13.77 0.93
C ILE A 33 4.80 -14.85 0.83
N ASP A 34 3.73 -14.57 0.08
CA ASP A 34 2.61 -15.48 -0.04
C ASP A 34 2.99 -16.78 -0.75
N LEU A 35 3.73 -16.68 -1.84
CA LEU A 35 4.17 -17.83 -2.64
C LEU A 35 5.25 -18.65 -1.93
N LYS A 36 6.15 -17.99 -1.15
CA LYS A 36 7.11 -18.72 -0.31
C LYS A 36 6.41 -19.55 0.76
N GLN A 37 5.36 -19.05 1.39
CA GLN A 37 4.58 -19.84 2.35
C GLN A 37 3.88 -21.01 1.67
N PHE A 38 3.39 -20.82 0.45
CA PHE A 38 2.81 -21.90 -0.34
C PHE A 38 3.85 -22.96 -0.73
N SER A 39 5.04 -22.55 -1.18
CA SER A 39 6.14 -23.47 -1.51
C SER A 39 6.54 -24.36 -0.33
N VAL A 40 6.64 -23.79 0.87
CA VAL A 40 6.91 -24.54 2.09
C VAL A 40 5.82 -25.57 2.39
N PHE A 41 4.54 -25.22 2.18
CA PHE A 41 3.41 -26.14 2.37
C PHE A 41 3.41 -27.26 1.35
N VAL A 42 3.68 -26.95 0.08
CA VAL A 42 3.68 -27.94 -1.01
C VAL A 42 4.78 -28.98 -0.81
N GLY A 43 5.97 -28.55 -0.38
CA GLY A 43 7.12 -29.43 -0.27
C GLY A 43 7.42 -30.12 -1.60
N GLU A 44 7.35 -31.45 -1.61
CA GLU A 44 7.59 -32.28 -2.79
C GLU A 44 6.31 -32.78 -3.48
N GLN A 45 5.15 -32.27 -3.06
CA GLN A 45 3.87 -32.71 -3.61
C GLN A 45 3.56 -32.11 -5.00
N VAL A 46 2.84 -32.85 -5.81
CA VAL A 46 2.37 -32.39 -7.13
C VAL A 46 1.19 -31.42 -6.96
N PHE A 47 1.12 -30.41 -7.79
CA PHE A 47 0.02 -29.47 -7.81
C PHE A 47 -1.29 -30.16 -8.22
N SER A 48 -2.14 -30.42 -7.25
CA SER A 48 -3.47 -31.01 -7.45
C SER A 48 -4.56 -30.10 -6.90
N LYS A 49 -5.81 -30.38 -7.26
CA LYS A 49 -6.95 -29.66 -6.70
C LYS A 49 -7.07 -29.89 -5.20
N GLU A 50 -6.84 -31.12 -4.75
CA GLU A 50 -6.92 -31.55 -3.35
C GLU A 50 -5.87 -30.81 -2.51
N LEU A 51 -4.62 -30.78 -2.96
CA LEU A 51 -3.54 -30.01 -2.31
C LEU A 51 -3.91 -28.53 -2.13
N LEU A 52 -4.50 -27.93 -3.17
CA LEU A 52 -4.92 -26.53 -3.10
C LEU A 52 -6.11 -26.31 -2.16
N GLN A 53 -7.04 -27.27 -2.07
CA GLN A 53 -8.14 -27.22 -1.10
C GLN A 53 -7.62 -27.27 0.34
N ASP A 54 -6.67 -28.15 0.62
CA ASP A 54 -6.05 -28.27 1.94
C ASP A 54 -5.32 -26.98 2.32
N TYR A 55 -4.54 -26.41 1.40
CA TYR A 55 -3.89 -25.13 1.65
C TYR A 55 -4.88 -24.00 1.91
N VAL A 56 -5.95 -23.92 1.12
CA VAL A 56 -7.01 -22.92 1.34
C VAL A 56 -7.65 -23.10 2.72
N THR A 57 -7.90 -24.34 3.15
CA THR A 57 -8.45 -24.64 4.48
C THR A 57 -7.50 -24.14 5.58
N ILE A 58 -6.20 -24.36 5.45
CA ILE A 58 -5.19 -23.85 6.38
C ILE A 58 -5.21 -22.32 6.42
N LEU A 59 -5.31 -21.66 5.26
CA LEU A 59 -5.39 -20.22 5.21
C LEU A 59 -6.60 -19.67 5.97
N PHE A 60 -7.77 -20.29 5.84
CA PHE A 60 -8.96 -19.86 6.58
C PHE A 60 -8.83 -20.06 8.09
N ASN A 61 -8.12 -21.10 8.53
CA ASN A 61 -7.91 -21.38 9.95
C ASN A 61 -6.88 -20.43 10.58
N GLN A 62 -5.88 -19.97 9.82
CA GLN A 62 -4.76 -19.19 10.36
C GLN A 62 -4.87 -17.68 10.16
N TYR A 63 -5.62 -17.22 9.16
CA TYR A 63 -5.59 -15.82 8.75
C TYR A 63 -6.98 -15.17 8.71
N LYS A 64 -7.01 -13.84 8.94
CA LYS A 64 -8.22 -13.04 8.73
C LYS A 64 -8.62 -13.04 7.26
N ILE A 65 -9.90 -12.94 6.97
CA ILE A 65 -10.49 -13.02 5.62
C ILE A 65 -9.80 -12.11 4.59
N LYS A 66 -9.41 -10.88 4.95
CA LYS A 66 -8.67 -9.97 4.06
C LYS A 66 -7.31 -10.53 3.64
N SER A 67 -6.59 -11.17 4.56
CA SER A 67 -5.30 -11.82 4.28
C SER A 67 -5.49 -13.08 3.43
N VAL A 68 -6.52 -13.88 3.71
CA VAL A 68 -6.90 -15.04 2.90
C VAL A 68 -7.18 -14.62 1.46
N LYS A 69 -7.99 -13.57 1.27
CA LYS A 69 -8.33 -13.02 -0.06
C LYS A 69 -7.08 -12.61 -0.84
N ARG A 70 -6.12 -11.92 -0.20
CA ARG A 70 -4.86 -11.51 -0.82
C ARG A 70 -4.02 -12.73 -1.23
N LYS A 71 -3.85 -13.70 -0.33
CA LYS A 71 -3.06 -14.92 -0.57
C LYS A 71 -3.66 -15.78 -1.70
N ILE A 72 -4.98 -15.92 -1.72
CA ILE A 72 -5.69 -16.61 -2.81
C ILE A 72 -5.49 -15.87 -4.14
N ALA A 73 -5.51 -14.53 -4.15
CA ALA A 73 -5.26 -13.75 -5.36
C ALA A 73 -3.82 -13.93 -5.88
N SER A 74 -2.82 -13.96 -4.98
CA SER A 74 -1.43 -14.25 -5.33
C SER A 74 -1.27 -15.63 -5.97
N LEU A 75 -1.87 -16.66 -5.37
CA LEU A 75 -1.86 -18.02 -5.89
C LEU A 75 -2.56 -18.12 -7.25
N LYS A 76 -3.77 -17.56 -7.35
CA LYS A 76 -4.51 -17.56 -8.62
C LYS A 76 -3.70 -16.94 -9.75
N SER A 77 -3.01 -15.83 -9.47
CA SER A 77 -2.16 -15.16 -10.46
C SER A 77 -0.94 -16.02 -10.85
N PHE A 78 -0.33 -16.72 -9.88
CA PHE A 78 0.77 -17.64 -10.11
C PHE A 78 0.35 -18.84 -10.96
N PHE A 79 -0.75 -19.51 -10.62
CA PHE A 79 -1.24 -20.67 -11.39
C PHE A 79 -1.71 -20.28 -12.79
N ASN A 80 -2.25 -19.08 -12.98
CA ASN A 80 -2.56 -18.57 -14.33
C ASN A 80 -1.27 -18.33 -15.15
N TYR A 81 -0.17 -17.92 -14.52
CA TYR A 81 1.11 -17.79 -15.17
C TYR A 81 1.67 -19.16 -15.59
N LEU A 82 1.62 -20.16 -14.70
CA LEU A 82 2.10 -21.51 -15.01
C LEU A 82 1.33 -22.15 -16.19
N GLU A 83 0.03 -21.90 -16.29
CA GLU A 83 -0.79 -22.34 -17.42
C GLU A 83 -0.45 -21.55 -18.70
N TYR A 84 -0.24 -20.24 -18.61
CA TYR A 84 0.12 -19.40 -19.74
C TYR A 84 1.49 -19.75 -20.34
N GLU A 85 2.47 -20.09 -19.50
CA GLU A 85 3.80 -20.56 -19.92
C GLU A 85 3.81 -22.06 -20.27
N GLU A 86 2.66 -22.71 -20.38
CA GLU A 86 2.49 -24.13 -20.73
C GLU A 86 3.21 -25.11 -19.77
N ILE A 87 3.63 -24.63 -18.57
CA ILE A 87 4.25 -25.46 -17.52
C ILE A 87 3.20 -26.41 -16.94
N LEU A 88 1.95 -25.97 -16.86
CA LEU A 88 0.81 -26.79 -16.46
C LEU A 88 -0.17 -26.90 -17.64
N VAL A 89 -0.50 -28.12 -18.04
CA VAL A 89 -1.52 -28.38 -19.07
C VAL A 89 -2.91 -27.90 -18.63
N THR A 90 -3.22 -28.07 -17.34
CA THR A 90 -4.49 -27.60 -16.76
C THR A 90 -4.23 -26.93 -15.41
N ASN A 91 -4.83 -25.77 -15.23
CA ASN A 91 -4.72 -25.02 -13.97
C ASN A 91 -5.67 -25.62 -12.92
N PRO A 92 -5.15 -26.29 -11.87
CA PRO A 92 -6.00 -26.91 -10.85
C PRO A 92 -6.76 -25.88 -10.03
N PHE A 93 -6.28 -24.62 -9.96
CA PHE A 93 -6.93 -23.54 -9.25
C PHE A 93 -8.29 -23.14 -9.87
N LYS A 94 -8.47 -23.30 -11.18
CA LYS A 94 -9.73 -23.01 -11.87
C LYS A 94 -10.87 -23.98 -11.45
N LYS A 95 -10.51 -25.14 -10.92
CA LYS A 95 -11.48 -26.15 -10.44
C LYS A 95 -11.95 -25.88 -8.99
N LEU A 96 -11.38 -24.87 -8.32
CA LEU A 96 -11.75 -24.50 -6.95
C LEU A 96 -12.90 -23.50 -6.93
N ARG A 97 -13.92 -23.81 -6.15
CA ARG A 97 -15.03 -22.89 -5.86
C ARG A 97 -14.82 -22.27 -4.47
N ILE A 98 -14.08 -21.17 -4.40
CA ILE A 98 -13.79 -20.49 -3.14
C ILE A 98 -14.76 -19.31 -2.99
N LYS A 99 -15.63 -19.38 -1.99
CA LYS A 99 -16.53 -18.28 -1.61
C LYS A 99 -15.89 -17.49 -0.47
N LEU A 100 -15.56 -16.23 -0.73
CA LEU A 100 -15.00 -15.31 0.27
C LEU A 100 -16.12 -14.37 0.73
N HIS A 101 -16.73 -14.68 1.88
CA HIS A 101 -17.72 -13.81 2.50
C HIS A 101 -16.98 -12.78 3.38
N GLU A 102 -16.86 -11.57 2.86
CA GLU A 102 -16.33 -10.43 3.63
C GLU A 102 -17.53 -9.55 4.05
N PRO A 103 -17.75 -9.33 5.34
CA PRO A 103 -18.81 -8.44 5.78
C PRO A 103 -18.54 -7.03 5.27
N PHE A 104 -19.57 -6.39 4.72
CA PHE A 104 -19.47 -4.99 4.33
C PHE A 104 -19.49 -4.14 5.60
N ILE A 105 -18.34 -3.59 5.95
CA ILE A 105 -18.17 -2.68 7.08
C ILE A 105 -18.04 -1.27 6.53
N LEU A 106 -18.94 -0.38 6.94
CA LEU A 106 -18.83 1.03 6.58
C LEU A 106 -17.52 1.63 7.09
N PRO A 107 -16.84 2.45 6.28
CA PRO A 107 -15.65 3.16 6.74
C PRO A 107 -15.98 4.01 7.97
N ARG A 108 -15.10 3.94 8.98
CA ARG A 108 -15.21 4.85 10.14
C ARG A 108 -14.59 6.18 9.73
N THR A 109 -15.37 7.24 9.88
CA THR A 109 -14.91 8.62 9.69
C THR A 109 -14.48 9.21 11.03
N ILE A 110 -13.50 10.11 10.99
CA ILE A 110 -13.11 10.89 12.17
C ILE A 110 -14.10 12.07 12.25
N PRO A 111 -14.77 12.30 13.40
CA PRO A 111 -15.67 13.44 13.57
C PRO A 111 -14.92 14.77 13.44
N LEU A 112 -15.57 15.79 12.88
CA LEU A 112 -14.96 17.11 12.64
C LEU A 112 -14.44 17.76 13.92
N ASN A 113 -15.18 17.64 15.04
CA ASN A 113 -14.72 18.13 16.34
C ASN A 113 -13.43 17.47 16.81
N THR A 114 -13.22 16.20 16.51
CA THR A 114 -11.97 15.49 16.82
C THR A 114 -10.81 16.01 15.96
N ILE A 115 -11.06 16.33 14.69
CA ILE A 115 -10.09 16.94 13.80
C ILE A 115 -9.67 18.33 14.32
N ASP A 116 -10.65 19.15 14.69
CA ASP A 116 -10.44 20.49 15.26
C ASP A 116 -9.59 20.43 16.55
N LEU A 117 -9.92 19.52 17.45
CA LEU A 117 -9.12 19.29 18.66
C LEU A 117 -7.69 18.84 18.36
N LEU A 118 -7.51 17.96 17.39
CA LEU A 118 -6.19 17.48 16.98
C LEU A 118 -5.33 18.62 16.42
N LEU A 119 -5.89 19.44 15.54
CA LEU A 119 -5.19 20.61 14.99
C LEU A 119 -4.85 21.64 16.08
N LYS A 120 -5.82 21.99 16.94
CA LYS A 120 -5.57 22.89 18.08
C LYS A 120 -4.44 22.39 18.97
N TYR A 121 -4.41 21.11 19.28
CA TYR A 121 -3.34 20.52 20.07
C TYR A 121 -1.99 20.58 19.35
N ALA A 122 -1.93 20.32 18.03
CA ALA A 122 -0.72 20.41 17.26
C ALA A 122 -0.14 21.83 17.25
N TYR A 123 -0.98 22.85 17.05
CA TYR A 123 -0.58 24.25 17.13
C TYR A 123 -0.15 24.67 18.54
N GLN A 124 -0.85 24.23 19.58
CA GLN A 124 -0.44 24.48 20.97
C GLN A 124 0.93 23.86 21.27
N ARG A 125 1.21 22.64 20.82
CA ARG A 125 2.54 22.04 20.97
C ARG A 125 3.64 22.86 20.30
N LYS A 126 3.36 23.47 19.16
CA LYS A 126 4.31 24.35 18.47
C LYS A 126 4.67 25.56 19.33
N THR A 127 3.70 26.21 19.99
CA THR A 127 3.97 27.37 20.87
C THR A 127 4.74 27.00 22.13
N LEU A 128 4.68 25.75 22.57
CA LEU A 128 5.38 25.23 23.75
C LEU A 128 6.75 24.62 23.42
N ALA A 129 7.16 24.61 22.16
CA ALA A 129 8.42 24.02 21.74
C ALA A 129 9.62 24.85 22.24
N ILE A 130 10.51 24.22 23.00
CA ILE A 130 11.68 24.86 23.61
C ILE A 130 12.92 24.73 22.71
N THR A 131 13.02 23.61 21.96
CA THR A 131 14.17 23.32 21.10
C THR A 131 13.81 23.48 19.62
N VAL A 132 14.81 23.81 18.80
CA VAL A 132 14.66 23.86 17.33
C VAL A 132 14.15 22.54 16.77
N TYR A 133 14.61 21.42 17.32
CA TYR A 133 14.14 20.08 16.91
C TYR A 133 12.64 19.89 17.19
N GLN A 134 12.19 20.24 18.40
CA GLN A 134 10.76 20.17 18.77
C GLN A 134 9.92 21.07 17.87
N TYR A 135 10.36 22.30 17.65
CA TYR A 135 9.68 23.26 16.79
C TYR A 135 9.52 22.72 15.35
N ARG A 136 10.63 22.27 14.73
CA ARG A 136 10.60 21.65 13.39
C ARG A 136 9.71 20.42 13.32
N THR A 137 9.72 19.59 14.36
CA THR A 137 8.82 18.41 14.43
C THR A 137 7.35 18.84 14.44
N CYS A 138 7.01 19.89 15.22
CA CYS A 138 5.64 20.42 15.24
C CYS A 138 5.23 21.02 13.90
N LEU A 139 6.10 21.77 13.22
CA LEU A 139 5.83 22.30 11.88
C LEU A 139 5.49 21.19 10.88
N ARG A 140 6.31 20.12 10.86
CA ARG A 140 6.06 18.96 10.01
C ARG A 140 4.70 18.32 10.32
N ASP A 141 4.42 18.09 11.61
CA ASP A 141 3.21 17.42 12.04
C ASP A 141 1.96 18.26 11.68
N ILE A 142 2.01 19.58 11.85
CA ILE A 142 0.96 20.51 11.45
C ILE A 142 0.76 20.48 9.93
N ALA A 143 1.82 20.66 9.13
CA ALA A 143 1.71 20.64 7.68
C ALA A 143 1.13 19.31 7.16
N VAL A 144 1.51 18.20 7.75
CA VAL A 144 0.97 16.87 7.42
C VAL A 144 -0.52 16.78 7.73
N LEU A 145 -0.95 17.21 8.92
CA LEU A 145 -2.35 17.15 9.33
C LEU A 145 -3.22 18.06 8.47
N GLU A 146 -2.80 19.31 8.28
CA GLU A 146 -3.51 20.29 7.45
C GLU A 146 -3.68 19.78 6.01
N LEU A 147 -2.62 19.29 5.39
CA LEU A 147 -2.69 18.75 4.03
C LEU A 147 -3.60 17.53 3.91
N LEU A 148 -3.53 16.59 4.87
CA LEU A 148 -4.37 15.40 4.84
C LEU A 148 -5.84 15.74 4.95
N PHE A 149 -6.21 16.65 5.87
CA PHE A 149 -7.60 17.03 6.09
C PHE A 149 -8.14 17.91 4.96
N ALA A 150 -7.35 18.85 4.45
CA ALA A 150 -7.78 19.74 3.38
C ALA A 150 -7.96 19.03 2.03
N THR A 151 -7.13 18.02 1.75
CA THR A 151 -7.05 17.44 0.39
C THR A 151 -7.54 16.01 0.29
N GLY A 152 -7.63 15.28 1.39
CA GLY A 152 -7.94 13.85 1.39
C GLY A 152 -6.93 12.98 0.64
N MET A 153 -5.70 13.48 0.41
CA MET A 153 -4.66 12.70 -0.26
C MET A 153 -4.25 11.48 0.57
N ARG A 154 -3.71 10.46 -0.09
CA ARG A 154 -3.18 9.30 0.61
C ARG A 154 -1.86 9.64 1.30
N ILE A 155 -1.59 9.03 2.45
CA ILE A 155 -0.31 9.22 3.17
C ILE A 155 0.91 8.93 2.29
N SER A 156 0.82 7.94 1.40
CA SER A 156 1.92 7.62 0.47
C SER A 156 2.11 8.69 -0.62
N GLU A 157 1.05 9.38 -1.02
CA GLU A 157 1.12 10.51 -1.94
C GLU A 157 1.76 11.70 -1.24
N LEU A 158 1.33 12.02 -0.02
CA LEU A 158 1.94 13.07 0.80
C LEU A 158 3.45 12.86 0.97
N CYS A 159 3.87 11.64 1.37
CA CYS A 159 5.29 11.32 1.56
C CYS A 159 6.15 11.37 0.29
N SER A 160 5.52 11.39 -0.89
CA SER A 160 6.21 11.45 -2.18
C SER A 160 6.18 12.83 -2.84
N ILE A 161 5.55 13.82 -2.20
CA ILE A 161 5.51 15.18 -2.72
C ILE A 161 6.94 15.77 -2.71
N LYS A 162 7.33 16.33 -3.84
CA LYS A 162 8.57 17.07 -3.97
C LYS A 162 8.29 18.59 -3.91
N PRO A 163 9.26 19.41 -3.52
CA PRO A 163 9.07 20.87 -3.46
C PRO A 163 8.58 21.48 -4.77
N ASP A 164 9.07 21.01 -5.91
CA ASP A 164 8.67 21.44 -7.26
C ASP A 164 7.23 21.09 -7.65
N CYS A 165 6.59 20.21 -6.88
CA CYS A 165 5.18 19.84 -7.06
C CYS A 165 4.21 20.78 -6.32
N ILE A 166 4.70 21.71 -5.50
CA ILE A 166 3.89 22.64 -4.70
C ILE A 166 4.01 24.05 -5.28
N ASN A 167 2.89 24.63 -5.68
CA ASN A 167 2.80 26.04 -6.00
C ASN A 167 1.95 26.74 -4.92
N LEU A 168 2.62 27.49 -4.03
CA LEU A 168 1.97 28.20 -2.93
C LEU A 168 1.29 29.50 -3.37
N GLU A 169 1.62 30.05 -4.55
CA GLU A 169 0.97 31.23 -5.09
C GLU A 169 -0.41 30.88 -5.64
N ASP A 170 -0.49 29.83 -6.44
CA ASP A 170 -1.73 29.33 -6.99
C ASP A 170 -2.50 28.40 -6.02
N GLY A 171 -1.92 28.03 -4.91
CA GLY A 171 -2.48 27.09 -3.96
C GLY A 171 -2.67 25.68 -4.54
N THR A 172 -1.76 25.22 -5.41
CA THR A 172 -1.89 23.93 -6.10
C THR A 172 -0.81 22.93 -5.68
N ILE A 173 -1.17 21.65 -5.63
CA ILE A 173 -0.23 20.56 -5.43
C ILE A 173 -0.44 19.52 -6.53
N LYS A 174 0.64 19.21 -7.24
CA LYS A 174 0.70 18.12 -8.20
C LYS A 174 1.06 16.82 -7.50
N ILE A 175 0.23 15.79 -7.59
CA ILE A 175 0.48 14.50 -6.97
C ILE A 175 0.46 13.37 -7.98
N TYR A 176 1.30 12.37 -7.72
CA TYR A 176 1.43 11.16 -8.51
C TYR A 176 0.70 10.01 -7.82
N GLY A 177 -0.40 9.55 -8.40
CA GLY A 177 -1.19 8.45 -7.89
C GLY A 177 -0.72 7.08 -8.35
N LYS A 178 -1.46 6.04 -7.98
CA LYS A 178 -1.20 4.67 -8.42
C LYS A 178 -1.27 4.56 -9.96
N GLY A 179 -0.24 3.92 -10.55
CA GLY A 179 -0.15 3.74 -12.00
C GLY A 179 0.34 4.98 -12.75
N ALA A 180 1.17 5.80 -12.13
CA ALA A 180 1.74 7.04 -12.68
C ALA A 180 0.69 8.07 -13.15
N LYS A 181 -0.53 8.01 -12.60
CA LYS A 181 -1.56 9.01 -12.90
C LYS A 181 -1.29 10.27 -12.11
N GLU A 182 -1.19 11.39 -12.81
CA GLU A 182 -1.04 12.70 -12.21
C GLU A 182 -2.40 13.33 -11.95
N ARG A 183 -2.52 14.08 -10.85
CA ARG A 183 -3.64 14.97 -10.59
C ARG A 183 -3.19 16.21 -9.83
N ILE A 184 -3.88 17.30 -10.03
CA ILE A 184 -3.66 18.54 -9.31
C ILE A 184 -4.72 18.65 -8.23
N LEU A 185 -4.30 18.99 -7.01
CA LEU A 185 -5.18 19.33 -5.90
C LEU A 185 -5.13 20.82 -5.67
N GLN A 186 -6.28 21.42 -5.45
CA GLN A 186 -6.41 22.84 -5.09
C GLN A 186 -6.53 22.97 -3.57
N ILE A 187 -5.73 23.85 -2.99
CA ILE A 187 -5.80 24.24 -1.58
C ILE A 187 -6.43 25.62 -1.53
N GLY A 188 -7.68 25.70 -1.09
CA GLY A 188 -8.40 26.97 -0.95
C GLY A 188 -8.27 27.62 0.43
N ASN A 189 -7.73 26.88 1.43
CA ASN A 189 -7.62 27.38 2.81
C ASN A 189 -6.25 28.03 3.03
N THR A 190 -6.27 29.29 3.46
CA THR A 190 -5.09 30.10 3.74
C THR A 190 -4.25 29.56 4.89
N ASP A 191 -4.86 28.95 5.91
CA ASP A 191 -4.14 28.40 7.06
C ASP A 191 -3.30 27.19 6.65
N VAL A 192 -3.84 26.34 5.76
CA VAL A 192 -3.11 25.21 5.18
C VAL A 192 -1.91 25.69 4.38
N LEU A 193 -2.08 26.73 3.53
CA LEU A 193 -0.99 27.32 2.76
C LEU A 193 0.09 27.94 3.67
N ALA A 194 -0.33 28.62 4.74
CA ALA A 194 0.60 29.17 5.72
C ALA A 194 1.40 28.07 6.43
N ALA A 195 0.76 26.98 6.85
CA ALA A 195 1.43 25.84 7.49
C ALA A 195 2.45 25.16 6.56
N VAL A 196 2.11 25.00 5.28
CA VAL A 196 3.02 24.40 4.28
C VAL A 196 4.19 25.33 3.97
N ARG A 197 3.95 26.65 3.90
CA ARG A 197 5.01 27.67 3.69
C ARG A 197 5.99 27.66 4.86
N GLU A 198 5.48 27.74 6.08
CA GLU A 198 6.31 27.75 7.29
C GLU A 198 7.16 26.48 7.42
N TYR A 199 6.58 25.33 7.08
CA TYR A 199 7.32 24.07 6.99
C TYR A 199 8.44 24.16 5.93
N GLY A 200 8.12 24.62 4.72
CA GLY A 200 9.09 24.75 3.63
C GLY A 200 10.27 25.65 4.00
N GLU A 201 10.01 26.81 4.59
CA GLU A 201 11.04 27.76 5.04
C GLU A 201 11.95 27.16 6.12
N ALA A 202 11.38 26.45 7.09
CA ALA A 202 12.14 25.83 8.17
C ALA A 202 13.06 24.69 7.71
N PHE A 203 12.79 24.08 6.54
CA PHE A 203 13.55 22.94 5.99
C PHE A 203 14.30 23.27 4.70
N SER A 204 14.16 24.48 4.13
CA SER A 204 14.84 24.90 2.89
C SER A 204 16.37 24.79 2.95
N ASN A 205 16.97 24.91 4.13
CA ASN A 205 18.41 24.79 4.33
C ASN A 205 18.92 23.37 4.60
N THR A 206 18.06 22.35 4.41
CA THR A 206 18.38 20.96 4.76
C THR A 206 18.32 20.02 3.53
N ILE A 207 18.05 20.60 2.33
CA ILE A 207 17.96 19.88 1.05
C ILE A 207 19.16 20.22 0.17
#